data_855ac67c0d9a5f45ab3ed25c0fc87679
#
_entry.id   855ac67c0d9a5f45ab3ed25c0fc87679
#
_cell.length_a   1.000
_cell.length_b   1.000
_cell.length_c   1.000
_cell.angle_alpha   90.00
_cell.angle_beta   90.00
_cell.angle_gamma   90.00
#
_symmetry.space_group_name_H-M   'P 1'
#
loop_
_entity.id
_entity.type
_entity.pdbx_description
1 polymer ?
#
loop_
_entity_poly.entity_id
_entity_poly.type
_entity_poly.pdbx_seq_one_letter_code
_entity_poly.pdbx_strand_id
1 'polypeptide(L)'
;MLNRLTDSLNFQATALTLRSERQRLIASNIANADTPGYVAREFDFSQALSQATGQRSAGTSALAPTTVRPHSSHAGHLGLDGRPATGRAEPALNYATNAQTNLDNNTVDMNRERASFVDNTVRYEATLRFINGTVRTLNTAITGQ
;
A
#
# COMPACT_ATOMS: atom_id res chain seq x y z
N MET A 1 -1.68 1.02 -28.40
CA MET A 1 -0.93 -0.08 -27.74
C MET A 1 0.02 0.45 -26.66
N LEU A 2 0.79 1.51 -26.90
CA LEU A 2 1.71 2.12 -25.93
C LEU A 2 1.02 2.48 -24.60
N ASN A 3 -0.18 3.09 -24.65
CA ASN A 3 -0.91 3.45 -23.43
C ASN A 3 -1.18 2.25 -22.51
N ARG A 4 -1.57 1.10 -23.07
CA ARG A 4 -1.83 -0.12 -22.28
C ARG A 4 -0.57 -0.66 -21.61
N LEU A 5 0.59 -0.52 -22.25
CA LEU A 5 1.87 -0.91 -21.66
C LEU A 5 2.27 0.03 -20.54
N THR A 6 2.10 1.34 -20.74
CA THR A 6 2.36 2.34 -19.71
C THR A 6 1.43 2.14 -18.50
N ASP A 7 0.14 1.88 -18.74
CA ASP A 7 -0.84 1.61 -17.68
C ASP A 7 -0.47 0.36 -16.88
N SER A 8 -0.04 -0.71 -17.57
CA SER A 8 0.41 -1.94 -16.91
C SER A 8 1.66 -1.70 -16.06
N LEU A 9 2.65 -0.95 -16.57
CA LEU A 9 3.85 -0.61 -15.80
C LEU A 9 3.54 0.29 -14.60
N ASN A 10 2.66 1.27 -14.77
CA ASN A 10 2.22 2.15 -13.68
C ASN A 10 1.48 1.36 -12.59
N PHE A 11 0.63 0.41 -12.98
CA PHE A 11 -0.04 -0.48 -12.05
C PHE A 11 0.97 -1.30 -11.23
N GLN A 12 1.94 -1.92 -11.92
CA GLN A 12 2.99 -2.71 -11.27
C GLN A 12 3.86 -1.86 -10.34
N ALA A 13 4.24 -0.66 -10.76
CA ALA A 13 5.01 0.28 -9.95
C ALA A 13 4.24 0.71 -8.68
N THR A 14 2.95 0.98 -8.82
CA THR A 14 2.08 1.31 -7.69
C THR A 14 1.97 0.13 -6.73
N ALA A 15 1.76 -1.08 -7.25
CA ALA A 15 1.71 -2.29 -6.44
C ALA A 15 3.04 -2.53 -5.69
N LEU A 16 4.18 -2.31 -6.34
CA LEU A 16 5.50 -2.44 -5.72
C LEU A 16 5.68 -1.45 -4.55
N THR A 17 5.27 -0.21 -4.76
CA THR A 17 5.32 0.82 -3.71
C THR A 17 4.48 0.43 -2.50
N LEU A 18 3.23 0.00 -2.72
CA LEU A 18 2.34 -0.42 -1.63
C LEU A 18 2.86 -1.67 -0.91
N ARG A 19 3.51 -2.61 -1.62
CA ARG A 19 4.16 -3.75 -0.97
C ARG A 19 5.34 -3.34 -0.10
N SER A 20 6.11 -2.36 -0.53
CA SER A 20 7.20 -1.77 0.27
C SER A 20 6.67 -1.12 1.54
N GLU A 21 5.58 -0.34 1.43
CA GLU A 21 4.92 0.26 2.61
C GLU A 21 4.38 -0.81 3.57
N ARG A 22 3.75 -1.86 3.04
CA ARG A 22 3.28 -2.98 3.87
C ARG A 22 4.44 -3.67 4.58
N GLN A 23 5.58 -3.86 3.90
CA GLN A 23 6.77 -4.44 4.50
C GLN A 23 7.28 -3.61 5.70
N ARG A 24 7.28 -2.27 5.55
CA ARG A 24 7.66 -1.36 6.64
C ARG A 24 6.72 -1.46 7.84
N LEU A 25 5.41 -1.55 7.61
CA LEU A 25 4.43 -1.71 8.69
C LEU A 25 4.62 -3.02 9.44
N ILE A 26 4.75 -4.14 8.71
CA ILE A 26 4.99 -5.45 9.31
C ILE A 26 6.30 -5.44 10.12
N ALA A 27 7.37 -4.87 9.57
CA ALA A 27 8.65 -4.74 10.28
C ALA A 27 8.52 -3.87 11.54
N SER A 28 7.71 -2.79 11.49
CA SER A 28 7.41 -1.97 12.66
C SER A 28 6.63 -2.75 13.73
N ASN A 29 5.62 -3.54 13.33
CA ASN A 29 4.89 -4.40 14.26
C ASN A 29 5.82 -5.42 14.93
N ILE A 30 6.67 -6.09 14.15
CA ILE A 30 7.65 -7.06 14.68
C ILE A 30 8.60 -6.39 15.68
N ALA A 31 9.12 -5.20 15.34
CA ALA A 31 10.05 -4.47 16.21
C ALA A 31 9.41 -4.04 17.54
N ASN A 32 8.09 -3.88 17.58
CA ASN A 32 7.33 -3.46 18.76
C ASN A 32 6.54 -4.62 19.41
N ALA A 33 6.87 -5.87 19.08
CA ALA A 33 6.15 -7.03 19.62
C ALA A 33 6.22 -7.14 21.15
N ASP A 34 7.31 -6.65 21.74
CA ASP A 34 7.53 -6.64 23.19
C ASP A 34 7.25 -5.27 23.84
N THR A 35 6.67 -4.31 23.09
CA THR A 35 6.36 -2.99 23.61
C THR A 35 5.00 -2.99 24.30
N PRO A 36 4.88 -2.73 25.60
CA PRO A 36 3.59 -2.71 26.29
C PRO A 36 2.63 -1.67 25.68
N GLY A 37 1.38 -2.05 25.49
CA GLY A 37 0.33 -1.17 24.95
C GLY A 37 0.47 -0.83 23.47
N TYR A 38 1.35 -1.49 22.72
CA TYR A 38 1.49 -1.25 21.30
C TYR A 38 0.32 -1.86 20.51
N VAL A 39 -0.28 -1.06 19.65
CA VAL A 39 -1.37 -1.51 18.77
C VAL A 39 -0.82 -1.74 17.36
N ALA A 40 -0.90 -2.98 16.88
CA ALA A 40 -0.46 -3.37 15.54
C ALA A 40 -1.22 -2.58 14.46
N ARG A 41 -0.48 -2.18 13.42
CA ARG A 41 -1.01 -1.43 12.29
C ARG A 41 -1.00 -2.30 11.05
N GLU A 42 -2.09 -2.26 10.32
CA GLU A 42 -2.25 -2.98 9.05
C GLU A 42 -3.02 -2.10 8.07
N PHE A 43 -2.85 -2.32 6.78
CA PHE A 43 -3.74 -1.76 5.77
C PHE A 43 -4.18 -2.86 4.78
N ASP A 44 -5.38 -2.72 4.26
CA ASP A 44 -5.88 -3.59 3.20
C ASP A 44 -5.20 -3.24 1.88
N PHE A 45 -4.34 -4.15 1.42
CA PHE A 45 -3.58 -3.98 0.18
C PHE A 45 -4.51 -3.85 -1.04
N SER A 46 -5.60 -4.61 -1.09
CA SER A 46 -6.54 -4.61 -2.21
C SER A 46 -7.23 -3.24 -2.32
N GLN A 47 -7.71 -2.74 -1.19
CA GLN A 47 -8.34 -1.43 -1.12
C GLN A 47 -7.36 -0.29 -1.45
N ALA A 48 -6.15 -0.33 -0.89
CA ALA A 48 -5.11 0.66 -1.17
C ALA A 48 -4.72 0.68 -2.64
N LEU A 49 -4.57 -0.49 -3.27
CA LEU A 49 -4.24 -0.61 -4.69
C LEU A 49 -5.38 -0.06 -5.57
N SER A 50 -6.63 -0.41 -5.28
CA SER A 50 -7.78 0.08 -6.05
C SER A 50 -7.94 1.60 -5.96
N GLN A 51 -7.69 2.18 -4.80
CA GLN A 51 -7.69 3.63 -4.60
C GLN A 51 -6.55 4.31 -5.37
N ALA A 52 -5.34 3.74 -5.31
CA ALA A 52 -4.15 4.30 -5.94
C ALA A 52 -4.19 4.20 -7.48
N THR A 53 -4.84 3.18 -8.04
CA THR A 53 -4.99 2.97 -9.49
C THR A 53 -6.25 3.61 -10.08
N GLY A 54 -7.06 4.26 -9.24
CA GLY A 54 -8.34 4.85 -9.68
C GLY A 54 -9.41 3.82 -10.05
N GLN A 55 -9.16 2.54 -9.87
CA GLN A 55 -10.16 1.49 -10.01
C GLN A 55 -11.07 1.51 -8.79
N ARG A 56 -12.06 2.41 -8.82
CA ARG A 56 -13.17 2.31 -7.87
C ARG A 56 -13.84 0.97 -8.12
N SER A 57 -13.77 0.08 -7.16
CA SER A 57 -14.56 -1.13 -7.15
C SER A 57 -16.02 -0.73 -7.36
N ALA A 58 -16.58 -1.10 -8.50
CA ALA A 58 -17.99 -0.84 -8.87
C ALA A 58 -18.91 -1.78 -8.08
N GLY A 59 -18.81 -1.77 -6.74
CA GLY A 59 -19.50 -2.76 -5.95
C GLY A 59 -19.76 -2.41 -4.49
N THR A 60 -19.80 -1.14 -4.14
CA THR A 60 -20.53 -0.68 -2.94
C THR A 60 -20.79 0.82 -3.07
N SER A 61 -21.91 1.17 -3.68
CA SER A 61 -22.58 2.46 -3.49
C SER A 61 -23.14 2.50 -2.07
N ALA A 62 -22.32 2.41 -1.06
CA ALA A 62 -22.65 2.94 0.25
C ALA A 62 -22.35 4.44 0.18
N LEU A 63 -23.37 5.24 0.41
CA LEU A 63 -23.34 6.67 0.61
C LEU A 63 -22.15 7.05 1.50
N ALA A 64 -20.96 7.19 0.87
CA ALA A 64 -19.85 7.83 1.53
C ALA A 64 -20.24 9.30 1.67
N PRO A 65 -20.22 9.89 2.86
CA PRO A 65 -20.41 11.31 3.01
C PRO A 65 -19.41 11.99 2.08
N THR A 66 -19.92 12.84 1.19
CA THR A 66 -19.09 13.68 0.33
C THR A 66 -18.35 14.64 1.26
N THR A 67 -17.25 14.20 1.81
CA THR A 67 -16.30 15.13 2.42
C THR A 67 -15.75 15.95 1.26
N VAL A 68 -16.32 17.11 1.08
CA VAL A 68 -15.74 18.17 0.25
C VAL A 68 -14.32 18.37 0.77
N ARG A 69 -13.34 17.80 0.08
CA ARG A 69 -11.94 18.08 0.37
C ARG A 69 -11.74 19.56 0.02
N PRO A 70 -11.45 20.43 0.97
CA PRO A 70 -11.09 21.80 0.65
C PRO A 70 -9.88 21.74 -0.29
N HIS A 71 -10.06 22.22 -1.51
CA HIS A 71 -8.98 22.30 -2.49
C HIS A 71 -7.93 23.25 -1.91
N SER A 72 -6.75 22.75 -1.68
CA SER A 72 -5.60 23.59 -1.38
C SER A 72 -5.34 24.48 -2.59
N SER A 73 -5.32 25.78 -2.38
CA SER A 73 -5.11 26.78 -3.45
C SER A 73 -3.69 26.79 -4.01
N HIS A 74 -2.75 26.10 -3.36
CA HIS A 74 -1.35 25.99 -3.76
C HIS A 74 -0.75 24.64 -3.37
N ALA A 75 0.09 24.07 -4.24
CA ALA A 75 0.74 22.76 -4.02
C ALA A 75 1.64 22.71 -2.76
N GLY A 76 2.06 23.84 -2.25
CA GLY A 76 2.85 23.94 -1.01
C GLY A 76 2.04 24.18 0.26
N HIS A 77 0.71 24.31 0.15
CA HIS A 77 -0.13 24.48 1.32
C HIS A 77 -0.41 23.13 1.98
N LEU A 78 -0.36 23.12 3.31
CA LEU A 78 -0.81 21.98 4.10
C LEU A 78 -2.33 21.88 3.99
N GLY A 79 -2.86 20.68 3.80
CA GLY A 79 -4.28 20.42 3.91
C GLY A 79 -4.77 20.69 5.34
N LEU A 80 -6.08 20.69 5.54
CA LEU A 80 -6.69 20.84 6.87
C LEU A 80 -6.25 19.76 7.88
N ASP A 81 -5.71 18.65 7.36
CA ASP A 81 -5.11 17.53 8.08
C ASP A 81 -3.60 17.70 8.36
N GLY A 82 -3.03 18.88 8.06
CA GLY A 82 -1.62 19.19 8.29
C GLY A 82 -0.64 18.52 7.34
N ARG A 83 -1.13 17.89 6.25
CA ARG A 83 -0.31 17.20 5.25
C ARG A 83 -0.13 18.02 3.98
N PRO A 84 1.02 17.93 3.30
CA PRO A 84 1.21 18.63 2.03
C PRO A 84 0.21 18.12 0.98
N ALA A 85 -0.38 19.06 0.24
CA ALA A 85 -1.41 18.79 -0.78
C ALA A 85 -0.87 17.98 -1.99
N THR A 86 0.45 17.87 -2.14
CA THR A 86 1.11 16.99 -3.10
C THR A 86 1.06 15.54 -2.60
N GLY A 87 -0.17 15.02 -2.50
CA GLY A 87 -0.46 13.79 -1.81
C GLY A 87 -0.14 12.56 -2.63
N ARG A 88 0.90 11.89 -2.28
CA ARG A 88 0.88 10.44 -2.28
C ARG A 88 -0.18 10.05 -1.26
N ALA A 89 -1.30 9.51 -1.71
CA ALA A 89 -2.33 9.01 -0.80
C ALA A 89 -1.69 7.89 0.04
N GLU A 90 -1.38 8.21 1.30
CA GLU A 90 -0.99 7.14 2.23
C GLU A 90 -2.17 6.20 2.39
N PRO A 91 -1.95 4.88 2.33
CA PRO A 91 -3.02 3.92 2.54
C PRO A 91 -3.68 4.16 3.90
N ALA A 92 -5.00 4.07 3.95
CA ALA A 92 -5.73 4.17 5.21
C ALA A 92 -5.27 3.04 6.14
N LEU A 93 -4.64 3.41 7.24
CA LEU A 93 -4.16 2.46 8.23
C LEU A 93 -5.34 2.00 9.09
N ASN A 94 -5.54 0.69 9.16
CA ASN A 94 -6.44 0.07 10.08
C ASN A 94 -5.65 -0.40 11.31
N TYR A 95 -6.23 -0.20 12.50
CA TYR A 95 -5.70 -0.82 13.71
C TYR A 95 -6.23 -2.25 13.79
N ALA A 96 -5.36 -3.20 14.13
CA ALA A 96 -5.75 -4.59 14.34
C ALA A 96 -6.60 -4.67 15.63
N THR A 97 -7.91 -4.61 15.47
CA THR A 97 -8.87 -4.60 16.60
C THR A 97 -9.12 -5.98 17.22
N ASN A 98 -8.69 -7.06 16.57
CA ASN A 98 -9.03 -8.43 16.94
C ASN A 98 -7.85 -9.35 17.26
N ALA A 99 -6.66 -8.81 17.44
CA ALA A 99 -5.57 -9.62 17.97
C ALA A 99 -5.82 -9.85 19.47
N GLN A 100 -5.68 -11.10 19.89
CA GLN A 100 -5.73 -11.47 21.29
C GLN A 100 -4.71 -10.63 22.05
N THR A 101 -5.18 -9.71 22.87
CA THR A 101 -4.30 -8.82 23.64
C THR A 101 -3.53 -9.69 24.63
N ASN A 102 -2.22 -9.60 24.58
CA ASN A 102 -1.37 -10.12 25.65
C ASN A 102 -1.67 -9.36 26.95
N LEU A 103 -1.26 -9.90 28.09
CA LEU A 103 -1.42 -9.27 29.42
C LEU A 103 -0.93 -7.80 29.45
N ASP A 104 -0.03 -7.42 28.55
CA ASP A 104 0.54 -6.09 28.40
C ASP A 104 -0.20 -5.20 27.40
N ASN A 105 -1.43 -5.57 26.98
CA ASN A 105 -2.23 -4.87 25.97
C ASN A 105 -1.54 -4.69 24.60
N ASN A 106 -0.55 -5.53 24.28
CA ASN A 106 0.06 -5.55 22.95
C ASN A 106 -0.78 -6.43 22.01
N THR A 107 -1.15 -5.89 20.84
CA THR A 107 -1.98 -6.60 19.85
C THR A 107 -1.17 -7.29 18.75
N VAL A 108 0.15 -7.30 18.84
CA VAL A 108 1.04 -7.94 17.85
C VAL A 108 1.06 -9.44 18.04
N ASP A 109 0.68 -10.20 17.00
CA ASP A 109 0.95 -11.64 16.92
C ASP A 109 2.22 -11.88 16.09
N MET A 110 3.31 -12.21 16.76
CA MET A 110 4.62 -12.39 16.13
C MET A 110 4.62 -13.48 15.05
N ASN A 111 3.86 -14.56 15.23
CA ASN A 111 3.82 -15.65 14.24
C ASN A 111 3.08 -15.21 12.98
N ARG A 112 1.97 -14.48 13.16
CA ARG A 112 1.20 -13.88 12.06
C ARG A 112 2.02 -12.85 11.31
N GLU A 113 2.72 -11.96 12.02
CA GLU A 113 3.54 -10.93 11.40
C GLU A 113 4.71 -11.52 10.60
N ARG A 114 5.40 -12.55 11.13
CA ARG A 114 6.47 -13.25 10.40
C ARG A 114 5.94 -13.93 9.14
N ALA A 115 4.81 -14.60 9.22
CA ALA A 115 4.18 -15.21 8.04
C ALA A 115 3.79 -14.16 7.00
N SER A 116 3.21 -13.03 7.42
CA SER A 116 2.85 -11.90 6.56
C SER A 116 4.08 -11.25 5.93
N PHE A 117 5.19 -11.16 6.67
CA PHE A 117 6.47 -10.65 6.16
C PHE A 117 6.99 -11.49 5.01
N VAL A 118 7.03 -12.82 5.20
CA VAL A 118 7.50 -13.76 4.16
C VAL A 118 6.59 -13.71 2.93
N ASP A 119 5.27 -13.80 3.13
CA ASP A 119 4.30 -13.72 2.02
C ASP A 119 4.45 -12.42 1.22
N ASN A 120 4.56 -11.29 1.91
CA ASN A 120 4.74 -10.00 1.25
C ASN A 120 6.08 -9.91 0.51
N THR A 121 7.17 -10.48 1.06
CA THR A 121 8.49 -10.52 0.41
C THR A 121 8.44 -11.29 -0.89
N VAL A 122 7.84 -12.49 -0.90
CA VAL A 122 7.69 -13.30 -2.11
C VAL A 122 6.89 -12.56 -3.19
N ARG A 123 5.80 -11.91 -2.79
CA ARG A 123 4.98 -11.12 -3.71
C ARG A 123 5.71 -9.87 -4.21
N TYR A 124 6.53 -9.24 -3.39
CA TYR A 124 7.37 -8.10 -3.78
C TYR A 124 8.39 -8.52 -4.84
N GLU A 125 9.11 -9.60 -4.61
CA GLU A 125 10.06 -10.15 -5.59
C GLU A 125 9.39 -10.57 -6.89
N ALA A 126 8.23 -11.21 -6.82
CA ALA A 126 7.45 -11.57 -8.02
C ALA A 126 7.11 -10.32 -8.84
N THR A 127 6.65 -9.24 -8.18
CA THR A 127 6.34 -7.97 -8.86
C THR A 127 7.58 -7.37 -9.53
N LEU A 128 8.75 -7.40 -8.87
CA LEU A 128 10.02 -6.95 -9.47
C LEU A 128 10.38 -7.77 -10.71
N ARG A 129 10.24 -9.09 -10.65
CA ARG A 129 10.52 -9.97 -11.79
C ARG A 129 9.59 -9.68 -12.98
N PHE A 130 8.32 -9.40 -12.73
CA PHE A 130 7.36 -9.01 -13.77
C PHE A 130 7.73 -7.68 -14.42
N ILE A 131 8.08 -6.65 -13.63
CA ILE A 131 8.52 -5.35 -14.15
C ILE A 131 9.77 -5.54 -15.03
N ASN A 132 10.79 -6.23 -14.53
CA ASN A 132 12.03 -6.48 -15.27
C ASN A 132 11.78 -7.28 -16.55
N GLY A 133 10.90 -8.28 -16.51
CA GLY A 133 10.50 -9.04 -17.70
C GLY A 133 9.82 -8.15 -18.74
N THR A 134 8.89 -7.31 -18.33
CA THR A 134 8.20 -6.37 -19.22
C THR A 134 9.18 -5.37 -19.85
N VAL A 135 10.09 -4.79 -19.06
CA VAL A 135 11.11 -3.86 -19.56
C VAL A 135 12.05 -4.55 -20.55
N ARG A 136 12.47 -5.79 -20.27
CA ARG A 136 13.32 -6.56 -21.19
C ARG A 136 12.59 -6.83 -22.52
N THR A 137 11.32 -7.23 -22.45
CA THR A 137 10.50 -7.46 -23.66
C THR A 137 10.36 -6.19 -24.50
N LEU A 138 10.15 -5.03 -23.84
CA LEU A 138 10.09 -3.73 -24.51
C LEU A 138 11.42 -3.37 -25.16
N ASN A 139 12.54 -3.56 -24.48
CA ASN A 139 13.86 -3.33 -25.04
C ASN A 139 14.09 -4.21 -26.29
N THR A 140 13.79 -5.51 -26.21
CA THR A 140 13.89 -6.43 -27.34
C THR A 140 13.02 -5.98 -28.51
N ALA A 141 11.80 -5.52 -28.25
CA ALA A 141 10.90 -5.03 -29.30
C ALA A 141 11.40 -3.75 -29.98
N ILE A 142 12.12 -2.90 -29.25
CA ILE A 142 12.68 -1.63 -29.77
C ILE A 142 14.00 -1.88 -30.53
N THR A 143 14.87 -2.73 -29.99
CA THR A 143 16.18 -3.01 -30.58
C THR A 143 16.18 -4.06 -31.67
N GLY A 144 15.09 -4.84 -31.78
CA GLY A 144 14.96 -5.90 -32.80
C GLY A 144 15.79 -7.15 -32.54
N GLN A 145 16.30 -7.32 -31.32
CA GLN A 145 17.12 -8.47 -30.90
C GLN A 145 16.54 -9.12 -29.64
#